data_f2f4bc5d172475421b73d2e7e5fa501f
#
_entry.id   f2f4bc5d172475421b73d2e7e5fa501f
#
_cell.length_a   1.000
_cell.length_b   1.000
_cell.length_c   1.000
_cell.angle_alpha   90.00
_cell.angle_beta   90.00
_cell.angle_gamma   90.00
#
_symmetry.space_group_name_H-M   'P 1'
#
loop_
_entity.id
_entity.type
_entity.pdbx_description
1 polymer ?
#
loop_
_entity_poly.entity_id
_entity_poly.type
_entity_poly.pdbx_seq_one_letter_code
_entity_poly.pdbx_strand_id
1 'polypeptide(L)'
;MKLGLINSAWVQANQPTVFGLQKTKEIGFDTVDIFIDPLDGDVAEQKRIKQECDRLDLPIISICCVAAGLIDFNPSVQRFHIERVKRFLDLAHWYEARNVLLVIGEYIWQQEVIPPKEQWDTGVENCKILADYADKLNLQIALELEPFDLSLLNSVDTMVRFIDDVDHQAVQANIDVSHLLLADVAPQELRRLQGKAIHVHISDCDGKVHGDLPPGRGVVPFEPYLREIKDLQIEGAISIELEYSPEPDKIVEWVSEAYRETERLMQAVGLRDRNEMAN
;
A
#
# COMPACT_ATOMS: atom_id res chain seq x y z
N MET A 1 11.41 5.33 11.17
CA MET A 1 10.25 5.43 10.25
C MET A 1 8.98 5.75 11.04
N LYS A 2 7.98 6.36 10.41
CA LYS A 2 6.64 6.58 11.00
C LYS A 2 5.84 5.28 10.98
N LEU A 3 4.86 5.16 11.89
CA LEU A 3 3.90 4.05 11.91
C LEU A 3 2.54 4.57 11.46
N GLY A 4 2.02 4.02 10.38
CA GLY A 4 0.75 4.38 9.76
C GLY A 4 -0.30 3.28 9.86
N LEU A 5 -1.52 3.63 9.47
CA LEU A 5 -2.64 2.69 9.33
C LEU A 5 -3.37 2.97 8.02
N ILE A 6 -3.75 1.93 7.29
CA ILE A 6 -4.71 2.07 6.19
C ILE A 6 -6.11 2.14 6.79
N ASN A 7 -6.89 3.15 6.39
CA ASN A 7 -8.24 3.34 6.95
C ASN A 7 -9.26 2.30 6.48
N SER A 8 -8.89 1.41 5.53
CA SER A 8 -9.70 0.25 5.14
C SER A 8 -10.17 -0.56 6.35
N ALA A 9 -9.31 -0.70 7.38
CA ALA A 9 -9.65 -1.34 8.65
C ALA A 9 -10.98 -0.82 9.24
N TRP A 10 -11.19 0.49 9.20
CA TRP A 10 -12.41 1.11 9.72
C TRP A 10 -13.57 1.03 8.73
N VAL A 11 -13.29 1.33 7.46
CA VAL A 11 -14.31 1.36 6.40
C VAL A 11 -14.97 0.00 6.24
N GLN A 12 -14.19 -1.06 6.17
CA GLN A 12 -14.70 -2.43 6.01
C GLN A 12 -15.39 -2.97 7.26
N ALA A 13 -15.06 -2.43 8.44
CA ALA A 13 -15.80 -2.69 9.68
C ALA A 13 -17.05 -1.80 9.85
N ASN A 14 -17.47 -1.07 8.79
CA ASN A 14 -18.61 -0.15 8.78
C ASN A 14 -18.53 0.94 9.88
N GLN A 15 -17.32 1.37 10.23
CA GLN A 15 -17.13 2.48 11.16
C GLN A 15 -17.21 3.82 10.43
N PRO A 16 -17.81 4.86 11.04
CA PRO A 16 -17.80 6.21 10.47
C PRO A 16 -16.35 6.71 10.27
N THR A 17 -16.08 7.37 9.15
CA THR A 17 -14.73 7.88 8.80
C THR A 17 -14.12 8.72 9.91
N VAL A 18 -14.86 9.68 10.46
CA VAL A 18 -14.38 10.55 11.55
C VAL A 18 -14.01 9.74 12.78
N PHE A 19 -14.83 8.75 13.14
CA PHE A 19 -14.52 7.84 14.25
C PHE A 19 -13.21 7.09 13.99
N GLY A 20 -13.06 6.52 12.80
CA GLY A 20 -11.85 5.78 12.43
C GLY A 20 -10.58 6.65 12.51
N LEU A 21 -10.61 7.85 11.94
CA LEU A 21 -9.47 8.78 11.98
C LEU A 21 -9.13 9.22 13.40
N GLN A 22 -10.14 9.52 14.23
CA GLN A 22 -9.93 9.84 15.64
C GLN A 22 -9.30 8.68 16.40
N LYS A 23 -9.79 7.46 16.20
CA LYS A 23 -9.21 6.26 16.83
C LYS A 23 -7.79 5.99 16.35
N THR A 24 -7.50 6.19 15.06
CA THR A 24 -6.14 6.09 14.54
C THR A 24 -5.19 7.02 15.30
N LYS A 25 -5.57 8.28 15.49
CA LYS A 25 -4.76 9.23 16.27
C LYS A 25 -4.68 8.89 17.75
N GLU A 26 -5.81 8.51 18.38
CA GLU A 26 -5.88 8.14 19.81
C GLU A 26 -5.01 6.92 20.14
N ILE A 27 -4.93 5.94 19.25
CA ILE A 27 -4.10 4.74 19.42
C ILE A 27 -2.62 5.10 19.36
N GLY A 28 -2.24 6.14 18.59
CA GLY A 28 -0.88 6.64 18.53
C GLY A 28 -0.20 6.60 17.16
N PHE A 29 -0.95 6.34 16.10
CA PHE A 29 -0.40 6.35 14.73
C PHE A 29 0.08 7.74 14.33
N ASP A 30 1.17 7.77 13.57
CA ASP A 30 1.78 9.00 13.07
C ASP A 30 1.17 9.48 11.75
N THR A 31 0.64 8.55 10.94
CA THR A 31 0.13 8.80 9.59
C THR A 31 -1.07 7.89 9.28
N VAL A 32 -1.77 8.21 8.20
CA VAL A 32 -2.85 7.38 7.67
C VAL A 32 -2.72 7.25 6.15
N ASP A 33 -3.03 6.07 5.65
CA ASP A 33 -3.26 5.82 4.23
C ASP A 33 -4.77 5.77 3.99
N ILE A 34 -5.23 6.37 2.89
CA ILE A 34 -6.66 6.51 2.63
C ILE A 34 -7.10 5.55 1.54
N PHE A 35 -8.07 4.73 1.88
CA PHE A 35 -8.79 3.86 0.96
C PHE A 35 -10.13 4.51 0.61
N ILE A 36 -10.19 5.20 -0.53
CA ILE A 36 -11.39 5.85 -1.08
C ILE A 36 -11.30 5.92 -2.60
N ASP A 37 -12.37 5.57 -3.31
CA ASP A 37 -12.44 5.81 -4.74
C ASP A 37 -12.97 7.22 -5.03
N PRO A 38 -12.18 8.10 -5.67
CA PRO A 38 -12.60 9.48 -5.96
C PRO A 38 -13.75 9.57 -6.97
N LEU A 39 -14.05 8.51 -7.72
CA LEU A 39 -15.17 8.47 -8.65
C LEU A 39 -16.48 8.00 -7.98
N ASP A 40 -16.36 7.16 -6.94
CA ASP A 40 -17.50 6.61 -6.20
C ASP A 40 -17.76 7.38 -4.90
N GLY A 41 -16.72 7.96 -4.35
CA GLY A 41 -16.78 8.73 -3.11
C GLY A 41 -17.42 10.11 -3.26
N ASP A 42 -18.32 10.46 -2.31
CA ASP A 42 -18.87 11.81 -2.21
C ASP A 42 -17.77 12.85 -1.96
N VAL A 43 -17.78 13.94 -2.71
CA VAL A 43 -16.87 15.09 -2.52
C VAL A 43 -16.95 15.63 -1.08
N ALA A 44 -18.12 15.54 -0.43
CA ALA A 44 -18.26 15.94 0.97
C ALA A 44 -17.47 15.02 1.89
N GLU A 45 -17.40 13.72 1.60
CA GLU A 45 -16.58 12.76 2.36
C GLU A 45 -15.09 13.01 2.17
N GLN A 46 -14.65 13.24 0.93
CA GLN A 46 -13.26 13.60 0.66
C GLN A 46 -12.83 14.85 1.46
N LYS A 47 -13.68 15.89 1.48
CA LYS A 47 -13.46 17.09 2.30
C LYS A 47 -13.42 16.81 3.79
N ARG A 48 -14.30 15.94 4.27
CA ARG A 48 -14.37 15.55 5.67
C ARG A 48 -13.10 14.83 6.11
N ILE A 49 -12.57 13.92 5.29
CA ILE A 49 -11.30 13.24 5.53
C ILE A 49 -10.18 14.27 5.70
N LYS A 50 -9.99 15.17 4.73
CA LYS A 50 -8.94 16.20 4.79
C LYS A 50 -9.06 17.06 6.04
N GLN A 51 -10.26 17.59 6.31
CA GLN A 51 -10.51 18.46 7.47
C GLN A 51 -10.23 17.74 8.79
N GLU A 52 -10.62 16.48 8.90
CA GLU A 52 -10.41 15.74 10.14
C GLU A 52 -8.92 15.35 10.33
N CYS A 53 -8.25 14.95 9.25
CA CYS A 53 -6.80 14.68 9.29
C CYS A 53 -6.00 15.94 9.67
N ASP A 54 -6.35 17.10 9.09
CA ASP A 54 -5.72 18.38 9.44
C ASP A 54 -5.97 18.75 10.90
N ARG A 55 -7.22 18.60 11.38
CA ARG A 55 -7.58 18.88 12.79
C ARG A 55 -6.85 18.00 13.79
N LEU A 56 -6.60 16.75 13.42
CA LEU A 56 -5.92 15.75 14.26
C LEU A 56 -4.40 15.82 14.18
N ASP A 57 -3.84 16.62 13.29
CA ASP A 57 -2.41 16.54 12.92
C ASP A 57 -2.03 15.08 12.60
N LEU A 58 -2.78 14.47 11.67
CA LEU A 58 -2.61 13.09 11.19
C LEU A 58 -2.37 13.14 9.67
N PRO A 59 -1.12 13.26 9.22
CA PRO A 59 -0.80 13.38 7.80
C PRO A 59 -1.28 12.16 7.00
N ILE A 60 -1.91 12.43 5.84
CA ILE A 60 -2.19 11.40 4.83
C ILE A 60 -0.90 11.16 4.06
N ILE A 61 -0.43 9.92 3.98
CA ILE A 61 0.85 9.62 3.31
C ILE A 61 0.65 8.92 1.97
N SER A 62 -0.42 8.14 1.82
CA SER A 62 -0.74 7.39 0.60
C SER A 62 -2.26 7.35 0.35
N ILE A 63 -2.64 7.11 -0.91
CA ILE A 63 -4.00 6.73 -1.30
C ILE A 63 -3.93 5.40 -2.04
N CYS A 64 -4.75 4.42 -1.62
CA CYS A 64 -4.75 3.08 -2.20
C CYS A 64 -5.68 3.02 -3.42
N CYS A 65 -5.16 2.51 -4.54
CA CYS A 65 -5.87 2.41 -5.82
C CYS A 65 -5.68 1.03 -6.45
N VAL A 66 -6.76 0.27 -6.60
CA VAL A 66 -6.77 -0.95 -7.41
C VAL A 66 -7.24 -0.62 -8.82
N ALA A 67 -6.38 -0.81 -9.82
CA ALA A 67 -6.64 -0.44 -11.21
C ALA A 67 -6.34 -1.60 -12.19
N ALA A 68 -6.88 -2.77 -11.91
CA ALA A 68 -6.63 -4.00 -12.66
C ALA A 68 -6.83 -3.89 -14.19
N GLY A 69 -7.70 -2.99 -14.64
CA GLY A 69 -7.93 -2.76 -16.07
C GLY A 69 -6.84 -1.96 -16.80
N LEU A 70 -5.77 -1.55 -16.11
CA LEU A 70 -4.61 -0.93 -16.79
C LEU A 70 -3.94 -1.86 -17.77
N ILE A 71 -4.05 -3.17 -17.56
CA ILE A 71 -3.47 -4.21 -18.42
C ILE A 71 -4.54 -5.01 -19.18
N ASP A 72 -5.78 -4.51 -19.22
CA ASP A 72 -6.86 -5.13 -19.99
C ASP A 72 -6.54 -5.11 -21.50
N PHE A 73 -7.06 -6.10 -22.25
CA PHE A 73 -6.89 -6.16 -23.71
C PHE A 73 -7.73 -5.10 -24.44
N ASN A 74 -8.78 -4.59 -23.79
CA ASN A 74 -9.65 -3.59 -24.38
C ASN A 74 -9.12 -2.17 -24.14
N PRO A 75 -8.71 -1.42 -25.19
CA PRO A 75 -8.19 -0.08 -25.02
C PRO A 75 -9.17 0.89 -24.37
N SER A 76 -10.48 0.62 -24.42
CA SER A 76 -11.46 1.48 -23.74
C SER A 76 -11.44 1.27 -22.23
N VAL A 77 -11.20 0.04 -21.76
CA VAL A 77 -11.01 -0.27 -20.34
C VAL A 77 -9.72 0.34 -19.84
N GLN A 78 -8.62 0.21 -20.59
CA GLN A 78 -7.34 0.84 -20.26
C GLN A 78 -7.50 2.36 -20.10
N ARG A 79 -8.12 3.05 -21.08
CA ARG A 79 -8.35 4.50 -21.00
C ARG A 79 -9.18 4.91 -19.79
N PHE A 80 -10.22 4.13 -19.46
CA PHE A 80 -11.00 4.38 -18.25
C PHE A 80 -10.13 4.31 -17.00
N HIS A 81 -9.32 3.25 -16.86
CA HIS A 81 -8.46 3.08 -15.70
C HIS A 81 -7.33 4.12 -15.62
N ILE A 82 -6.75 4.53 -16.75
CA ILE A 82 -5.78 5.64 -16.79
C ILE A 82 -6.42 6.91 -16.23
N GLU A 83 -7.60 7.30 -16.72
CA GLU A 83 -8.28 8.51 -16.23
C GLU A 83 -8.72 8.35 -14.77
N ARG A 84 -9.13 7.15 -14.36
CA ARG A 84 -9.45 6.87 -12.95
C ARG A 84 -8.24 7.05 -12.04
N VAL A 85 -7.07 6.47 -12.38
CA VAL A 85 -5.83 6.63 -11.58
C VAL A 85 -5.40 8.09 -11.53
N LYS A 86 -5.56 8.87 -12.60
CA LYS A 86 -5.31 10.32 -12.56
C LYS A 86 -6.18 11.01 -11.50
N ARG A 87 -7.43 10.59 -11.29
CA ARG A 87 -8.28 11.14 -10.22
C ARG A 87 -7.75 10.78 -8.82
N PHE A 88 -7.17 9.59 -8.65
CA PHE A 88 -6.46 9.26 -7.42
C PHE A 88 -5.22 10.15 -7.21
N LEU A 89 -4.46 10.42 -8.26
CA LEU A 89 -3.31 11.33 -8.21
C LEU A 89 -3.74 12.78 -7.90
N ASP A 90 -4.82 13.26 -8.52
CA ASP A 90 -5.39 14.59 -8.20
C ASP A 90 -5.82 14.66 -6.71
N LEU A 91 -6.46 13.61 -6.20
CA LEU A 91 -6.89 13.54 -4.81
C LEU A 91 -5.70 13.45 -3.86
N ALA A 92 -4.68 12.65 -4.20
CA ALA A 92 -3.44 12.55 -3.43
C ALA A 92 -2.72 13.89 -3.34
N HIS A 93 -2.64 14.62 -4.46
CA HIS A 93 -2.08 15.97 -4.49
C HIS A 93 -2.86 16.93 -3.58
N TRP A 94 -4.19 16.90 -3.65
CA TRP A 94 -5.02 17.74 -2.80
C TRP A 94 -4.92 17.38 -1.32
N TYR A 95 -4.72 16.10 -0.98
CA TYR A 95 -4.47 15.63 0.37
C TYR A 95 -3.04 15.88 0.86
N GLU A 96 -2.15 16.37 0.00
CA GLU A 96 -0.72 16.56 0.28
C GLU A 96 -0.02 15.22 0.62
N ALA A 97 -0.54 14.12 0.06
CA ALA A 97 0.06 12.81 0.18
C ALA A 97 1.38 12.71 -0.59
N ARG A 98 2.18 11.69 -0.31
CA ARG A 98 3.46 11.45 -1.01
C ARG A 98 3.30 10.58 -2.24
N ASN A 99 2.41 9.61 -2.18
CA ASN A 99 2.25 8.63 -3.25
C ASN A 99 0.79 8.15 -3.39
N VAL A 100 0.56 7.49 -4.51
CA VAL A 100 -0.60 6.61 -4.71
C VAL A 100 -0.05 5.18 -4.74
N LEU A 101 -0.54 4.32 -3.85
CA LEU A 101 -0.35 2.87 -3.95
C LEU A 101 -1.17 2.37 -5.14
N LEU A 102 -0.59 1.56 -5.99
CA LEU A 102 -1.22 1.12 -7.23
C LEU A 102 -1.08 -0.38 -7.47
N VAL A 103 -2.20 -1.08 -7.44
CA VAL A 103 -2.35 -2.44 -7.95
C VAL A 103 -2.68 -2.37 -9.43
N ILE A 104 -1.87 -2.99 -10.30
CA ILE A 104 -1.99 -2.87 -11.76
C ILE A 104 -2.72 -4.04 -12.43
N GLY A 105 -2.98 -5.12 -11.72
CA GLY A 105 -3.82 -6.22 -12.15
C GLY A 105 -3.10 -7.51 -12.51
N GLU A 106 -3.86 -8.42 -13.10
CA GLU A 106 -3.48 -9.81 -13.33
C GLU A 106 -3.52 -10.16 -14.81
N TYR A 107 -2.78 -11.21 -15.19
CA TYR A 107 -2.95 -11.82 -16.50
C TYR A 107 -4.36 -12.40 -16.64
N ILE A 108 -5.04 -12.10 -17.73
CA ILE A 108 -6.44 -12.53 -17.94
C ILE A 108 -6.50 -14.05 -18.13
N TRP A 109 -5.48 -14.65 -18.78
CA TRP A 109 -5.38 -16.09 -19.00
C TRP A 109 -3.95 -16.58 -18.81
N GLN A 110 -3.80 -17.72 -18.16
CA GLN A 110 -2.50 -18.39 -18.02
C GLN A 110 -1.95 -18.90 -19.36
N GLN A 111 -2.84 -19.21 -20.30
CA GLN A 111 -2.50 -19.64 -21.65
C GLN A 111 -3.24 -18.79 -22.67
N GLU A 112 -2.54 -18.33 -23.55
CA GLU A 112 -2.52 -17.33 -24.56
C GLU A 112 -3.73 -17.20 -25.49
N VAL A 113 -4.64 -16.33 -25.15
CA VAL A 113 -5.37 -15.59 -26.19
C VAL A 113 -4.75 -14.19 -26.35
N ILE A 114 -4.20 -13.64 -25.25
CA ILE A 114 -3.34 -12.45 -25.26
C ILE A 114 -2.03 -12.87 -24.62
N PRO A 115 -0.91 -12.80 -25.34
CA PRO A 115 0.39 -13.16 -24.80
C PRO A 115 0.70 -12.37 -23.53
N PRO A 116 1.24 -12.99 -22.49
CA PRO A 116 1.67 -12.29 -21.28
C PRO A 116 2.57 -11.08 -21.57
N LYS A 117 3.39 -11.15 -22.62
CA LYS A 117 4.22 -10.04 -23.06
C LYS A 117 3.41 -8.81 -23.49
N GLU A 118 2.28 -8.99 -24.19
CA GLU A 118 1.46 -7.84 -24.60
C GLU A 118 0.80 -7.16 -23.41
N GLN A 119 0.36 -7.91 -22.41
CA GLN A 119 -0.17 -7.33 -21.18
C GLN A 119 0.93 -6.60 -20.39
N TRP A 120 2.13 -7.17 -20.33
CA TRP A 120 3.30 -6.53 -19.73
C TRP A 120 3.62 -5.20 -20.41
N ASP A 121 3.78 -5.21 -21.73
CA ASP A 121 4.09 -4.02 -22.51
C ASP A 121 3.00 -2.94 -22.35
N THR A 122 1.73 -3.35 -22.35
CA THR A 122 0.58 -2.46 -22.08
C THR A 122 0.68 -1.84 -20.68
N GLY A 123 1.00 -2.64 -19.67
CA GLY A 123 1.19 -2.17 -18.30
C GLY A 123 2.31 -1.13 -18.20
N VAL A 124 3.44 -1.41 -18.82
CA VAL A 124 4.60 -0.50 -18.86
C VAL A 124 4.23 0.82 -19.54
N GLU A 125 3.59 0.78 -20.72
CA GLU A 125 3.19 1.99 -21.44
C GLU A 125 2.17 2.83 -20.64
N ASN A 126 1.17 2.19 -20.04
CA ASN A 126 0.15 2.88 -19.25
C ASN A 126 0.74 3.45 -17.95
N CYS A 127 1.67 2.73 -17.31
CA CYS A 127 2.39 3.26 -16.15
C CYS A 127 3.28 4.46 -16.50
N LYS A 128 3.91 4.51 -17.67
CA LYS A 128 4.66 5.70 -18.13
C LYS A 128 3.76 6.93 -18.23
N ILE A 129 2.57 6.78 -18.80
CA ILE A 129 1.59 7.88 -18.88
C ILE A 129 1.21 8.39 -17.49
N LEU A 130 1.02 7.47 -16.54
CA LEU A 130 0.68 7.81 -15.16
C LEU A 130 1.86 8.42 -14.41
N ALA A 131 3.06 7.93 -14.64
CA ALA A 131 4.31 8.45 -14.07
C ALA A 131 4.55 9.91 -14.49
N ASP A 132 4.41 10.21 -15.78
CA ASP A 132 4.47 11.59 -16.30
C ASP A 132 3.43 12.52 -15.66
N TYR A 133 2.27 11.96 -15.30
CA TYR A 133 1.22 12.74 -14.63
C TYR A 133 1.53 12.94 -13.15
N ALA A 134 1.99 11.91 -12.46
CA ALA A 134 2.37 11.96 -11.05
C ALA A 134 3.53 12.94 -10.82
N ASP A 135 4.55 12.92 -11.70
CA ASP A 135 5.72 13.79 -11.61
C ASP A 135 5.33 15.29 -11.69
N LYS A 136 4.37 15.65 -12.55
CA LYS A 136 3.81 17.03 -12.63
C LYS A 136 3.13 17.50 -11.34
N LEU A 137 2.66 16.56 -10.54
CA LEU A 137 2.01 16.81 -9.25
C LEU A 137 2.98 16.68 -8.07
N ASN A 138 4.27 16.40 -8.33
CA ASN A 138 5.29 16.02 -7.34
C ASN A 138 4.86 14.83 -6.47
N LEU A 139 4.22 13.84 -7.08
CA LEU A 139 3.78 12.61 -6.47
C LEU A 139 4.57 11.42 -7.01
N GLN A 140 4.54 10.33 -6.26
CA GLN A 140 5.09 9.04 -6.67
C GLN A 140 3.97 8.00 -6.77
N ILE A 141 4.22 6.93 -7.52
CA ILE A 141 3.39 5.74 -7.61
C ILE A 141 4.14 4.62 -6.91
N ALA A 142 3.53 4.04 -5.87
CA ALA A 142 4.04 2.88 -5.17
C ALA A 142 3.32 1.63 -5.71
N LEU A 143 4.01 0.85 -6.55
CA LEU A 143 3.44 -0.37 -7.14
C LEU A 143 3.34 -1.47 -6.09
N GLU A 144 2.18 -2.12 -6.03
CA GLU A 144 1.93 -3.25 -5.14
C GLU A 144 2.38 -4.57 -5.77
N LEU A 145 3.08 -5.39 -4.98
CA LEU A 145 3.30 -6.80 -5.30
C LEU A 145 2.12 -7.60 -4.75
N GLU A 146 1.43 -8.33 -5.62
CA GLU A 146 0.31 -9.20 -5.25
C GLU A 146 0.74 -10.67 -5.30
N PRO A 147 0.51 -11.46 -4.24
CA PRO A 147 1.05 -12.83 -4.13
C PRO A 147 0.23 -13.88 -4.90
N PHE A 148 -0.42 -13.48 -5.99
CA PHE A 148 -1.26 -14.39 -6.78
C PHE A 148 -0.55 -14.83 -8.05
N ASP A 149 -0.73 -16.09 -8.44
CA ASP A 149 -0.04 -16.69 -9.60
C ASP A 149 -0.22 -15.90 -10.89
N LEU A 150 -1.38 -15.24 -11.06
CA LEU A 150 -1.71 -14.47 -12.26
C LEU A 150 -1.34 -13.00 -12.15
N SER A 151 -0.93 -12.50 -11.00
CA SER A 151 -0.55 -11.10 -10.86
C SER A 151 0.66 -10.77 -11.71
N LEU A 152 0.60 -9.63 -12.39
CA LEU A 152 1.70 -9.14 -13.22
C LEU A 152 2.96 -8.92 -12.38
N LEU A 153 2.78 -8.41 -11.15
CA LEU A 153 3.83 -8.13 -10.18
C LEU A 153 3.68 -9.11 -8.99
N ASN A 154 4.09 -10.35 -9.16
CA ASN A 154 3.94 -11.40 -8.15
C ASN A 154 5.24 -11.85 -7.49
N SER A 155 6.34 -11.17 -7.75
CA SER A 155 7.65 -11.47 -7.18
C SER A 155 8.55 -10.23 -7.19
N VAL A 156 9.63 -10.25 -6.42
CA VAL A 156 10.66 -9.19 -6.47
C VAL A 156 11.29 -9.10 -7.87
N ASP A 157 11.42 -10.23 -8.58
CA ASP A 157 11.93 -10.25 -9.95
C ASP A 157 11.05 -9.46 -10.90
N THR A 158 9.74 -9.72 -10.88
CA THR A 158 8.78 -9.03 -11.74
C THR A 158 8.66 -7.56 -11.35
N MET A 159 8.68 -7.23 -10.07
CA MET A 159 8.64 -5.85 -9.58
C MET A 159 9.86 -5.04 -10.06
N VAL A 160 11.08 -5.55 -9.83
CA VAL A 160 12.31 -4.87 -10.25
C VAL A 160 12.33 -4.68 -11.76
N ARG A 161 12.03 -5.74 -12.51
CA ARG A 161 11.97 -5.69 -13.98
C ARG A 161 10.94 -4.67 -14.47
N PHE A 162 9.76 -4.63 -13.87
CA PHE A 162 8.70 -3.71 -14.30
C PHE A 162 9.10 -2.25 -14.06
N ILE A 163 9.66 -1.94 -12.89
CA ILE A 163 10.18 -0.60 -12.57
C ILE A 163 11.28 -0.20 -13.57
N ASP A 164 12.19 -1.12 -13.91
CA ASP A 164 13.24 -0.87 -14.87
C ASP A 164 12.70 -0.68 -16.30
N ASP A 165 11.68 -1.43 -16.72
CA ASP A 165 11.03 -1.29 -18.03
C ASP A 165 10.20 0.02 -18.13
N VAL A 166 9.60 0.46 -17.03
CA VAL A 166 8.93 1.78 -16.95
C VAL A 166 9.95 2.91 -17.02
N ASP A 167 11.12 2.75 -16.42
CA ASP A 167 12.24 3.71 -16.45
C ASP A 167 11.81 5.15 -16.12
N HIS A 168 11.07 5.32 -15.01
CA HIS A 168 10.61 6.63 -14.56
C HIS A 168 10.72 6.78 -13.05
N GLN A 169 11.35 7.89 -12.59
CA GLN A 169 11.62 8.14 -11.17
C GLN A 169 10.38 8.19 -10.26
N ALA A 170 9.22 8.53 -10.82
CA ALA A 170 7.97 8.59 -10.08
C ALA A 170 7.36 7.21 -9.80
N VAL A 171 7.90 6.11 -10.37
CA VAL A 171 7.38 4.75 -10.17
C VAL A 171 8.37 3.94 -9.36
N GLN A 172 7.92 3.46 -8.22
CA GLN A 172 8.70 2.65 -7.28
C GLN A 172 7.81 1.59 -6.64
N ALA A 173 8.39 0.72 -5.82
CA ALA A 173 7.65 -0.35 -5.15
C ALA A 173 7.02 0.09 -3.83
N ASN A 174 5.85 -0.46 -3.50
CA ASN A 174 5.45 -0.76 -2.14
C ASN A 174 6.01 -2.13 -1.73
N ILE A 175 6.36 -2.28 -0.48
CA ILE A 175 6.77 -3.55 0.13
C ILE A 175 5.66 -3.98 1.07
N ASP A 176 4.85 -4.97 0.70
CA ASP A 176 3.94 -5.62 1.64
C ASP A 176 4.56 -6.91 2.18
N VAL A 177 4.74 -6.96 3.51
CA VAL A 177 5.48 -8.06 4.16
C VAL A 177 4.70 -9.37 4.13
N SER A 178 3.38 -9.34 4.23
CA SER A 178 2.55 -10.55 4.15
C SER A 178 2.52 -11.11 2.73
N HIS A 179 2.46 -10.23 1.73
CA HIS A 179 2.51 -10.62 0.31
C HIS A 179 3.85 -11.27 -0.03
N LEU A 180 4.95 -10.73 0.48
CA LEU A 180 6.26 -11.34 0.29
C LEU A 180 6.33 -12.77 0.84
N LEU A 181 5.78 -12.99 2.05
CA LEU A 181 5.73 -14.34 2.61
C LEU A 181 4.88 -15.28 1.75
N LEU A 182 3.70 -14.85 1.33
CA LEU A 182 2.79 -15.64 0.49
C LEU A 182 3.37 -15.94 -0.90
N ALA A 183 4.24 -15.06 -1.41
CA ALA A 183 4.97 -15.25 -2.65
C ALA A 183 6.30 -16.02 -2.48
N ASP A 184 6.53 -16.65 -1.32
CA ASP A 184 7.77 -17.38 -1.00
C ASP A 184 9.06 -16.54 -1.17
N VAL A 185 8.98 -15.21 -1.01
CA VAL A 185 10.12 -14.31 -1.13
C VAL A 185 10.94 -14.29 0.16
N ALA A 186 12.20 -14.65 0.08
CA ALA A 186 13.10 -14.56 1.24
C ALA A 186 13.43 -13.09 1.58
N PRO A 187 13.57 -12.72 2.87
CA PRO A 187 13.84 -11.34 3.28
C PRO A 187 15.03 -10.68 2.55
N GLN A 188 16.10 -11.45 2.29
CA GLN A 188 17.31 -10.96 1.64
C GLN A 188 17.10 -10.51 0.18
N GLU A 189 16.03 -10.98 -0.47
CA GLU A 189 15.70 -10.56 -1.84
C GLU A 189 15.27 -9.09 -1.89
N LEU A 190 14.79 -8.54 -0.78
CA LEU A 190 14.44 -7.12 -0.67
C LEU A 190 15.61 -6.18 -1.00
N ARG A 191 16.85 -6.61 -0.84
CA ARG A 191 18.06 -5.82 -1.23
C ARG A 191 18.03 -5.38 -2.69
N ARG A 192 17.33 -6.12 -3.54
CA ARG A 192 17.16 -5.79 -4.96
C ARG A 192 16.25 -4.59 -5.20
N LEU A 193 15.46 -4.22 -4.19
CA LEU A 193 14.64 -3.01 -4.18
C LEU A 193 15.37 -1.78 -3.63
N GLN A 194 16.68 -1.85 -3.40
CA GLN A 194 17.47 -0.70 -2.95
C GLN A 194 17.33 0.47 -3.92
N GLY A 195 16.82 1.61 -3.40
CA GLY A 195 16.54 2.80 -4.19
C GLY A 195 15.31 2.68 -5.13
N LYS A 196 14.53 1.60 -5.01
CA LYS A 196 13.33 1.33 -5.82
C LYS A 196 12.06 1.16 -4.99
N ALA A 197 12.11 1.34 -3.68
CA ALA A 197 10.96 1.22 -2.80
C ALA A 197 10.75 2.51 -2.00
N ILE A 198 9.48 2.91 -1.83
CA ILE A 198 9.10 4.19 -1.21
C ILE A 198 8.06 4.07 -0.11
N HIS A 199 7.37 2.94 -0.04
CA HIS A 199 6.30 2.70 0.91
C HIS A 199 6.35 1.27 1.43
N VAL A 200 5.77 1.02 2.60
CA VAL A 200 5.74 -0.31 3.22
C VAL A 200 4.39 -0.55 3.86
N HIS A 201 3.78 -1.67 3.52
CA HIS A 201 2.63 -2.23 4.22
C HIS A 201 3.04 -3.42 5.09
N ILE A 202 2.30 -3.64 6.15
CA ILE A 202 2.53 -4.73 7.09
C ILE A 202 1.20 -5.28 7.59
N SER A 203 1.00 -6.57 7.39
CA SER A 203 -0.06 -7.38 7.98
C SER A 203 0.48 -8.77 8.27
N ASP A 204 -0.29 -9.59 8.97
CA ASP A 204 0.05 -11.00 9.19
C ASP A 204 -0.88 -11.92 8.39
N CYS A 205 -0.48 -13.15 8.20
CA CYS A 205 -1.28 -14.17 7.51
C CYS A 205 -1.00 -15.57 8.09
N ASP A 206 -1.78 -16.53 7.68
CA ASP A 206 -1.60 -17.94 8.08
C ASP A 206 -0.56 -18.69 7.20
N GLY A 207 0.09 -17.98 6.27
CA GLY A 207 1.04 -18.54 5.31
C GLY A 207 0.40 -19.23 4.11
N LYS A 208 -0.91 -19.12 3.93
CA LYS A 208 -1.67 -19.75 2.82
C LYS A 208 -2.67 -18.81 2.17
N VAL A 209 -3.32 -17.98 2.97
CA VAL A 209 -4.39 -17.09 2.54
C VAL A 209 -3.99 -15.66 2.87
N HIS A 210 -4.24 -14.77 1.92
CA HIS A 210 -4.18 -13.32 2.13
C HIS A 210 -5.27 -12.93 3.14
N GLY A 211 -4.88 -12.61 4.37
CA GLY A 211 -5.83 -12.52 5.48
C GLY A 211 -5.74 -11.25 6.30
N ASP A 212 -4.75 -10.40 6.06
CA ASP A 212 -4.52 -9.09 6.71
C ASP A 212 -4.78 -9.08 8.21
N LEU A 213 -4.21 -10.09 8.90
CA LEU A 213 -4.32 -10.22 10.33
C LEU A 213 -3.44 -9.19 11.05
N PRO A 214 -3.79 -8.81 12.29
CA PRO A 214 -2.87 -8.07 13.13
C PRO A 214 -1.50 -8.76 13.25
N PRO A 215 -0.38 -8.06 13.07
CA PRO A 215 0.94 -8.61 13.29
C PRO A 215 1.05 -9.35 14.63
N GLY A 216 1.57 -10.57 14.61
CA GLY A 216 1.67 -11.49 15.74
C GLY A 216 0.54 -12.50 15.87
N ARG A 217 -0.49 -12.45 15.03
CA ARG A 217 -1.58 -13.43 14.99
C ARG A 217 -1.37 -14.56 13.97
N GLY A 218 -0.43 -14.38 13.06
CA GLY A 218 -0.15 -15.33 11.99
C GLY A 218 1.23 -15.97 12.11
N VAL A 219 1.87 -16.15 10.96
CA VAL A 219 3.15 -16.87 10.84
C VAL A 219 4.27 -16.03 10.22
N VAL A 220 4.03 -14.76 9.93
CA VAL A 220 5.01 -13.88 9.28
C VAL A 220 6.22 -13.66 10.20
N PRO A 221 7.44 -14.00 9.77
CA PRO A 221 8.66 -13.74 10.55
C PRO A 221 9.10 -12.28 10.34
N PHE A 222 8.45 -11.32 11.00
CA PHE A 222 8.63 -9.88 10.74
C PHE A 222 10.06 -9.37 10.93
N GLU A 223 10.79 -9.80 11.96
CA GLU A 223 12.12 -9.23 12.26
C GLU A 223 13.11 -9.34 11.09
N PRO A 224 13.25 -10.48 10.39
CA PRO A 224 14.13 -10.57 9.21
C PRO A 224 13.75 -9.58 8.11
N TYR A 225 12.45 -9.43 7.78
CA TYR A 225 11.99 -8.49 6.77
C TYR A 225 12.24 -7.03 7.20
N LEU A 226 11.89 -6.68 8.44
CA LEU A 226 12.08 -5.33 8.96
C LEU A 226 13.57 -4.93 9.03
N ARG A 227 14.50 -5.88 9.23
CA ARG A 227 15.94 -5.60 9.16
C ARG A 227 16.37 -5.23 7.74
N GLU A 228 15.92 -5.97 6.74
CA GLU A 228 16.20 -5.63 5.35
C GLU A 228 15.53 -4.30 4.94
N ILE A 229 14.28 -4.05 5.35
CA ILE A 229 13.59 -2.77 5.12
C ILE A 229 14.36 -1.60 5.74
N LYS A 230 14.92 -1.77 6.94
CA LYS A 230 15.78 -0.77 7.56
C LYS A 230 17.01 -0.47 6.71
N ASP A 231 17.66 -1.51 6.18
CA ASP A 231 18.87 -1.37 5.38
C ASP A 231 18.58 -0.71 4.03
N LEU A 232 17.34 -0.79 3.51
CA LEU A 232 16.90 -0.08 2.31
C LEU A 232 16.81 1.45 2.51
N GLN A 233 16.78 1.93 3.75
CA GLN A 233 16.71 3.37 4.09
C GLN A 233 15.51 4.08 3.46
N ILE A 234 14.34 3.42 3.44
CA ILE A 234 13.10 4.01 2.92
C ILE A 234 12.69 5.18 3.81
N GLU A 235 12.50 6.34 3.20
CA GLU A 235 11.96 7.52 3.88
C GLU A 235 10.43 7.51 3.83
N GLY A 236 9.76 7.24 4.93
CA GLY A 236 8.30 7.21 4.95
C GLY A 236 7.72 6.53 6.17
N ALA A 237 6.63 5.83 5.95
CA ALA A 237 5.91 5.07 6.95
C ALA A 237 5.95 3.56 6.64
N ILE A 238 5.75 2.79 7.70
CA ILE A 238 5.22 1.45 7.64
C ILE A 238 3.75 1.58 8.01
N SER A 239 2.85 1.29 7.09
CA SER A 239 1.41 1.34 7.32
C SER A 239 0.85 -0.06 7.56
N ILE A 240 0.12 -0.20 8.66
CA ILE A 240 -0.58 -1.46 8.97
C ILE A 240 -1.79 -1.57 8.06
N GLU A 241 -1.92 -2.71 7.40
CA GLU A 241 -3.08 -3.08 6.59
C GLU A 241 -3.89 -4.15 7.32
N LEU A 242 -5.15 -3.87 7.57
CA LEU A 242 -6.09 -4.83 8.17
C LEU A 242 -7.38 -4.78 7.36
N GLU A 243 -7.71 -5.90 6.74
CA GLU A 243 -8.88 -6.00 5.89
C GLU A 243 -9.76 -7.20 6.28
N TYR A 244 -11.04 -7.13 5.90
CA TYR A 244 -12.00 -8.22 6.05
C TYR A 244 -11.99 -8.93 7.42
N SER A 245 -11.83 -8.15 8.51
CA SER A 245 -11.86 -8.71 9.86
C SER A 245 -13.11 -9.58 10.08
N PRO A 246 -12.95 -10.84 10.51
CA PRO A 246 -14.08 -11.70 10.85
C PRO A 246 -14.83 -11.24 12.12
N GLU A 247 -14.26 -10.29 12.85
CA GLU A 247 -14.82 -9.71 14.07
C GLU A 247 -14.92 -8.18 13.98
N PRO A 248 -15.75 -7.62 13.06
CA PRO A 248 -15.79 -6.17 12.83
C PRO A 248 -16.18 -5.37 14.08
N ASP A 249 -16.94 -5.95 15.00
CA ASP A 249 -17.29 -5.32 16.28
C ASP A 249 -16.09 -5.13 17.22
N LYS A 250 -14.98 -5.86 16.98
CA LYS A 250 -13.73 -5.77 17.74
C LYS A 250 -12.62 -5.03 17.01
N ILE A 251 -12.95 -4.32 15.95
CA ILE A 251 -11.91 -3.71 15.09
C ILE A 251 -10.99 -2.74 15.86
N VAL A 252 -11.51 -2.04 16.87
CA VAL A 252 -10.68 -1.16 17.73
C VAL A 252 -9.61 -1.96 18.49
N GLU A 253 -9.96 -3.16 18.96
CA GLU A 253 -9.04 -4.07 19.66
C GLU A 253 -7.98 -4.58 18.68
N TRP A 254 -8.40 -4.99 17.47
CA TRP A 254 -7.52 -5.46 16.41
C TRP A 254 -6.50 -4.40 16.01
N VAL A 255 -6.95 -3.18 15.73
CA VAL A 255 -6.06 -2.07 15.36
C VAL A 255 -5.10 -1.72 16.48
N SER A 256 -5.59 -1.71 17.74
CA SER A 256 -4.76 -1.41 18.91
C SER A 256 -3.70 -2.50 19.17
N GLU A 257 -4.04 -3.76 18.91
CA GLU A 257 -3.11 -4.88 19.01
C GLU A 257 -2.05 -4.79 17.91
N ALA A 258 -2.48 -4.59 16.67
CA ALA A 258 -1.60 -4.43 15.52
C ALA A 258 -0.61 -3.27 15.72
N TYR A 259 -1.08 -2.13 16.23
CA TYR A 259 -0.23 -1.00 16.58
C TYR A 259 0.87 -1.40 17.58
N ARG A 260 0.48 -1.97 18.73
CA ARG A 260 1.43 -2.31 19.79
C ARG A 260 2.49 -3.31 19.34
N GLU A 261 2.07 -4.32 18.60
CA GLU A 261 3.00 -5.35 18.13
C GLU A 261 3.93 -4.81 17.05
N THR A 262 3.41 -4.05 16.08
CA THR A 262 4.24 -3.43 15.04
C THR A 262 5.22 -2.42 15.63
N GLU A 263 4.78 -1.58 16.57
CA GLU A 263 5.68 -0.65 17.27
C GLU A 263 6.81 -1.39 18.00
N ARG A 264 6.48 -2.46 18.72
CA ARG A 264 7.47 -3.32 19.40
C ARG A 264 8.49 -3.91 18.41
N LEU A 265 8.02 -4.42 17.28
CA LEU A 265 8.86 -4.99 16.23
C LEU A 265 9.78 -3.92 15.60
N MET A 266 9.24 -2.76 15.26
CA MET A 266 10.02 -1.65 14.71
C MET A 266 11.09 -1.16 15.68
N GLN A 267 10.77 -1.07 16.97
CA GLN A 267 11.74 -0.71 18.02
C GLN A 267 12.82 -1.79 18.18
N ALA A 268 12.47 -3.06 18.11
CA ALA A 268 13.42 -4.16 18.25
C ALA A 268 14.49 -4.16 17.15
N VAL A 269 14.16 -3.73 15.95
CA VAL A 269 15.11 -3.63 14.82
C VAL A 269 15.72 -2.22 14.67
N GLY A 270 15.26 -1.24 15.46
CA GLY A 270 15.73 0.15 15.41
C GLY A 270 15.25 0.95 14.20
N LEU A 271 14.03 0.67 13.71
CA LEU A 271 13.29 1.46 12.74
C LEU A 271 12.49 2.61 13.39
N ARG A 272 12.23 2.50 14.69
CA ARG A 272 11.55 3.49 15.50
C ARG A 272 12.28 3.62 16.84
N ASP A 273 12.40 4.85 17.35
CA ASP A 273 12.99 5.08 18.65
C ASP A 273 12.08 4.52 19.76
N ARG A 274 12.67 4.02 20.81
CA ARG A 274 11.91 3.70 22.02
C ARG A 274 11.41 5.00 22.61
N ASN A 275 10.09 5.19 22.67
CA ASN A 275 9.56 6.26 23.49
C ASN A 275 10.09 6.05 24.92
N GLU A 276 10.89 6.97 25.42
CA GLU A 276 11.12 7.06 26.85
C GLU A 276 9.73 7.23 27.46
N MET A 277 9.24 6.18 28.13
CA MET A 277 7.98 6.29 28.85
C MET A 277 8.13 7.47 29.79
N ALA A 278 7.38 8.54 29.52
CA ALA A 278 7.25 9.64 30.45
C ALA A 278 6.74 9.06 31.78
N ASN A 279 7.65 9.01 32.74
CA ASN A 279 7.38 8.64 34.14
C ASN A 279 6.37 9.60 34.77
#